data_acd8e14b8e59e0326a7cd16135c49ba1
#
_entry.id   acd8e14b8e59e0326a7cd16135c49ba1
#
_cell.length_a   1.000
_cell.length_b   1.000
_cell.length_c   1.000
_cell.angle_alpha   90.00
_cell.angle_beta   90.00
_cell.angle_gamma   90.00
#
_symmetry.space_group_name_H-M   'P 1'
#
loop_
_entity.id
_entity.type
_entity.pdbx_description
1 polymer ?
#
loop_
_entity_poly.entity_id
_entity_poly.type
_entity_poly.pdbx_seq_one_letter_code
_entity_poly.pdbx_strand_id
1 'polypeptide(L)'
;MNILEKLMKILEKSRKELLLSEEDKKIIDQELKELQKAYTNKIVVESESLKNFFTAEDYHQDYLKKNPNGYCHIDLSKADEIIVDKNRYSKLTEQELREKLTTEQYNITQNANTEMSFSNEYWNFFEDGIYVDITTGEPLFSSKDKYNSMCGWPSFTKPITPEVVTYHEDKSFNMIRTEVK
;
A
#
# COMPACT_ATOMS: atom_id res chain seq x y z
N MET A 1 -5.18 -7.17 5.07
CA MET A 1 -5.15 -7.46 3.61
C MET A 1 -6.19 -6.56 2.95
N ASN A 2 -5.71 -5.62 2.15
CA ASN A 2 -6.49 -4.58 1.47
C ASN A 2 -7.41 -5.22 0.41
N ILE A 3 -8.55 -4.56 0.10
CA ILE A 3 -9.51 -4.99 -0.94
C ILE A 3 -8.79 -5.19 -2.28
N LEU A 4 -7.89 -4.27 -2.63
CA LEU A 4 -7.11 -4.34 -3.86
C LEU A 4 -6.20 -5.58 -3.88
N GLU A 5 -5.54 -5.91 -2.78
CA GLU A 5 -4.71 -7.12 -2.66
C GLU A 5 -5.53 -8.40 -2.77
N LYS A 6 -6.74 -8.42 -2.18
CA LYS A 6 -7.66 -9.55 -2.34
C LYS A 6 -8.09 -9.69 -3.79
N LEU A 7 -8.50 -8.59 -4.44
CA LEU A 7 -8.88 -8.58 -5.86
C LEU A 7 -7.70 -8.96 -6.75
N MET A 8 -6.49 -8.45 -6.50
CA MET A 8 -5.29 -8.80 -7.26
C MET A 8 -4.92 -10.28 -7.10
N LYS A 9 -5.01 -10.84 -5.88
CA LYS A 9 -4.80 -12.29 -5.67
C LYS A 9 -5.84 -13.16 -6.37
N ILE A 10 -7.10 -12.72 -6.38
CA ILE A 10 -8.17 -13.40 -7.10
C ILE A 10 -7.90 -13.34 -8.62
N LEU A 11 -7.50 -12.17 -9.14
CA LEU A 11 -7.14 -11.98 -10.54
C LEU A 11 -5.89 -12.79 -10.93
N GLU A 12 -4.88 -12.88 -10.07
CA GLU A 12 -3.70 -13.72 -10.29
C GLU A 12 -4.06 -15.22 -10.29
N LYS A 13 -4.91 -15.64 -9.35
CA LYS A 13 -5.41 -17.02 -9.29
C LYS A 13 -6.24 -17.37 -10.51
N SER A 14 -7.18 -16.48 -10.89
CA SER A 14 -8.01 -16.68 -12.09
C SER A 14 -7.19 -16.68 -13.38
N ARG A 15 -6.08 -15.94 -13.43
CA ARG A 15 -5.14 -15.95 -14.55
C ARG A 15 -4.41 -17.29 -14.70
N LYS A 16 -4.21 -18.05 -13.61
CA LYS A 16 -3.56 -19.36 -13.61
C LYS A 16 -4.55 -20.52 -13.81
N GLU A 17 -5.77 -20.41 -13.31
CA GLU A 17 -6.74 -21.51 -13.25
C GLU A 17 -7.99 -21.31 -14.13
N LEU A 18 -8.16 -20.13 -14.76
CA LEU A 18 -9.23 -19.81 -15.72
C LEU A 18 -10.67 -20.02 -15.23
N LEU A 19 -10.89 -20.16 -13.93
CA LEU A 19 -12.20 -20.35 -13.34
C LEU A 19 -12.34 -19.45 -12.10
N LEU A 20 -13.23 -18.46 -12.16
CA LEU A 20 -13.79 -17.87 -10.95
C LEU A 20 -14.69 -18.93 -10.32
N SER A 21 -14.31 -19.41 -9.13
CA SER A 21 -15.17 -20.30 -8.36
C SER A 21 -16.38 -19.52 -7.82
N GLU A 22 -17.45 -20.23 -7.46
CA GLU A 22 -18.60 -19.60 -6.78
C GLU A 22 -18.20 -18.96 -5.43
N GLU A 23 -17.12 -19.44 -4.82
CA GLU A 23 -16.56 -18.89 -3.60
C GLU A 23 -15.85 -17.55 -3.88
N ASP A 24 -15.05 -17.47 -4.94
CA ASP A 24 -14.42 -16.22 -5.37
C ASP A 24 -15.47 -15.16 -5.72
N LYS A 25 -16.56 -15.57 -6.40
CA LYS A 25 -17.70 -14.68 -6.71
C LYS A 25 -18.32 -14.08 -5.46
N LYS A 26 -18.58 -14.89 -4.43
CA LYS A 26 -19.15 -14.40 -3.16
C LYS A 26 -18.25 -13.37 -2.49
N ILE A 27 -16.92 -13.59 -2.51
CA ILE A 27 -15.95 -12.66 -1.96
C ILE A 27 -15.99 -11.34 -2.74
N ILE A 28 -15.97 -11.41 -4.08
CA ILE A 28 -16.04 -10.20 -4.94
C ILE A 28 -17.33 -9.44 -4.69
N ASP A 29 -18.47 -10.10 -4.69
CA ASP A 29 -19.79 -9.47 -4.47
C ASP A 29 -19.88 -8.81 -3.09
N GLN A 30 -19.27 -9.41 -2.07
CA GLN A 30 -19.22 -8.82 -0.73
C GLN A 30 -18.33 -7.58 -0.68
N GLU A 31 -17.14 -7.64 -1.28
CA GLU A 31 -16.22 -6.50 -1.33
C GLU A 31 -16.78 -5.35 -2.16
N LEU A 32 -17.47 -5.64 -3.28
CA LEU A 32 -18.16 -4.60 -4.07
C LEU A 32 -19.29 -3.92 -3.28
N LYS A 33 -20.03 -4.65 -2.44
CA LYS A 33 -21.05 -4.06 -1.56
C LYS A 33 -20.43 -3.14 -0.50
N GLU A 34 -19.31 -3.53 0.09
CA GLU A 34 -18.61 -2.68 1.05
C GLU A 34 -18.04 -1.44 0.34
N LEU A 35 -17.43 -1.62 -0.82
CA LEU A 35 -16.89 -0.52 -1.62
C LEU A 35 -17.99 0.48 -2.05
N GLN A 36 -19.19 0.00 -2.39
CA GLN A 36 -20.32 0.86 -2.79
C GLN A 36 -20.68 1.90 -1.71
N LYS A 37 -20.44 1.62 -0.43
CA LYS A 37 -20.74 2.57 0.65
C LYS A 37 -19.87 3.84 0.59
N ALA A 38 -18.70 3.76 -0.03
CA ALA A 38 -17.77 4.88 -0.20
C ALA A 38 -18.08 5.75 -1.43
N TYR A 39 -18.99 5.33 -2.31
CA TYR A 39 -19.28 6.03 -3.56
C TYR A 39 -20.77 6.37 -3.68
N THR A 40 -21.04 7.62 -4.07
CA THR A 40 -22.42 8.12 -4.33
C THR A 40 -22.99 7.51 -5.61
N ASN A 41 -22.16 7.31 -6.63
CA ASN A 41 -22.55 6.70 -7.89
C ASN A 41 -22.53 5.18 -7.79
N LYS A 42 -23.46 4.51 -8.48
CA LYS A 42 -23.49 3.05 -8.53
C LYS A 42 -22.21 2.52 -9.18
N ILE A 43 -21.53 1.60 -8.48
CA ILE A 43 -20.43 0.84 -9.05
C ILE A 43 -21.01 -0.15 -10.07
N VAL A 44 -20.56 -0.05 -11.32
CA VAL A 44 -21.03 -0.89 -12.44
C VAL A 44 -19.96 -1.93 -12.82
N VAL A 45 -19.51 -2.69 -11.84
CA VAL A 45 -18.61 -3.83 -12.07
C VAL A 45 -19.46 -5.09 -12.13
N GLU A 46 -19.34 -5.84 -13.23
CA GLU A 46 -20.03 -7.11 -13.39
C GLU A 46 -19.21 -8.23 -12.74
N SER A 47 -19.87 -9.03 -11.91
CA SER A 47 -19.31 -10.22 -11.29
C SER A 47 -20.15 -11.41 -11.72
N GLU A 48 -19.70 -12.10 -12.76
CA GLU A 48 -20.37 -13.28 -13.33
C GLU A 48 -19.43 -14.48 -13.37
N SER A 49 -20.00 -15.67 -13.31
CA SER A 49 -19.25 -16.90 -13.54
C SER A 49 -18.72 -16.92 -14.98
N LEU A 50 -17.47 -17.36 -15.14
CA LEU A 50 -16.83 -17.45 -16.45
C LEU A 50 -17.57 -18.44 -17.35
N LYS A 51 -18.14 -17.95 -18.44
CA LYS A 51 -18.89 -18.78 -19.41
C LYS A 51 -18.00 -19.32 -20.53
N ASN A 52 -17.02 -18.53 -20.95
CA ASN A 52 -16.04 -18.88 -21.97
C ASN A 52 -14.77 -18.04 -21.80
N PHE A 53 -13.67 -18.57 -22.25
CA PHE A 53 -12.39 -17.88 -22.28
C PHE A 53 -11.65 -18.18 -23.58
N PHE A 54 -11.21 -17.14 -24.24
CA PHE A 54 -10.36 -17.22 -25.40
C PHE A 54 -9.06 -16.49 -25.11
N THR A 55 -7.95 -17.19 -25.18
CA THR A 55 -6.63 -16.57 -25.04
C THR A 55 -6.41 -15.62 -26.20
N ALA A 56 -5.98 -14.39 -25.92
CA ALA A 56 -5.55 -13.47 -26.96
C ALA A 56 -4.33 -14.02 -27.69
N GLU A 57 -4.12 -13.56 -28.91
CA GLU A 57 -3.03 -14.01 -29.78
C GLU A 57 -1.66 -13.75 -29.10
N ASP A 58 -0.68 -14.62 -29.39
CA ASP A 58 0.64 -14.58 -28.75
C ASP A 58 1.35 -13.23 -28.83
N TYR A 59 1.10 -12.45 -29.89
CA TYR A 59 1.70 -11.13 -30.05
C TYR A 59 1.07 -10.09 -29.11
N HIS A 60 -0.16 -10.30 -28.61
CA HIS A 60 -0.81 -9.47 -27.61
C HIS A 60 -0.40 -9.85 -26.18
N GLN A 61 0.08 -11.08 -25.97
CA GLN A 61 0.56 -11.50 -24.66
C GLN A 61 1.85 -10.75 -24.30
N ASP A 62 1.85 -10.08 -23.14
CA ASP A 62 2.98 -9.27 -22.67
C ASP A 62 3.45 -8.22 -23.71
N TYR A 63 2.50 -7.61 -24.45
CA TYR A 63 2.81 -6.72 -25.58
C TYR A 63 3.79 -5.59 -25.19
N LEU A 64 3.54 -4.86 -24.10
CA LEU A 64 4.42 -3.76 -23.67
C LEU A 64 5.75 -4.26 -23.12
N LYS A 65 5.80 -5.44 -22.56
CA LYS A 65 7.06 -6.05 -22.12
C LYS A 65 7.94 -6.41 -23.32
N LYS A 66 7.34 -6.89 -24.40
CA LYS A 66 8.02 -7.20 -25.68
C LYS A 66 8.33 -5.93 -26.48
N ASN A 67 7.52 -4.89 -26.34
CA ASN A 67 7.61 -3.60 -27.06
C ASN A 67 7.58 -2.44 -26.04
N PRO A 68 8.68 -2.13 -25.34
CA PRO A 68 8.68 -1.09 -24.29
C PRO A 68 8.23 0.30 -24.76
N ASN A 69 8.39 0.60 -26.05
CA ASN A 69 7.95 1.85 -26.68
C ASN A 69 6.65 1.67 -27.49
N GLY A 70 5.94 0.55 -27.31
CA GLY A 70 4.70 0.25 -28.00
C GLY A 70 3.58 1.17 -27.57
N TYR A 71 2.64 1.45 -28.48
CA TYR A 71 1.48 2.27 -28.16
C TYR A 71 0.52 1.52 -27.24
N CYS A 72 0.16 2.15 -26.13
CA CYS A 72 -0.95 1.76 -25.27
C CYS A 72 -1.81 3.00 -24.99
N HIS A 73 -3.11 2.88 -25.16
CA HIS A 73 -4.05 4.00 -24.87
C HIS A 73 -4.34 4.15 -23.36
N ILE A 74 -3.89 3.20 -22.55
CA ILE A 74 -3.97 3.28 -21.10
C ILE A 74 -2.65 3.82 -20.58
N ASP A 75 -2.74 4.86 -19.77
CA ASP A 75 -1.58 5.39 -19.04
C ASP A 75 -1.20 4.42 -17.91
N LEU A 76 -0.20 3.59 -18.17
CA LEU A 76 0.26 2.58 -17.21
C LEU A 76 0.91 3.19 -15.97
N SER A 77 1.36 4.46 -16.03
CA SER A 77 1.92 5.13 -14.84
C SER A 77 0.87 5.26 -13.73
N LYS A 78 -0.40 5.35 -14.10
CA LYS A 78 -1.54 5.39 -13.15
C LYS A 78 -1.82 4.04 -12.48
N ALA A 79 -1.37 2.93 -13.06
CA ALA A 79 -1.51 1.62 -12.42
C ALA A 79 -0.58 1.46 -11.22
N ASP A 80 0.50 2.23 -11.17
CA ASP A 80 1.46 2.27 -10.08
C ASP A 80 1.14 3.38 -9.04
N GLU A 81 0.12 4.23 -9.29
CA GLU A 81 -0.35 5.22 -8.32
C GLU A 81 -1.06 4.51 -7.16
N ILE A 82 -0.44 4.54 -6.00
CA ILE A 82 -1.08 4.07 -4.77
C ILE A 82 -1.96 5.20 -4.26
N ILE A 83 -3.27 5.03 -4.35
CA ILE A 83 -4.24 5.98 -3.80
C ILE A 83 -4.45 5.65 -2.33
N VAL A 84 -3.99 6.53 -1.45
CA VAL A 84 -4.23 6.43 -0.01
C VAL A 84 -5.48 7.25 0.33
N ASP A 85 -6.57 6.57 0.68
CA ASP A 85 -7.78 7.23 1.20
C ASP A 85 -7.60 7.50 2.71
N LYS A 86 -7.26 8.74 3.05
CA LYS A 86 -7.04 9.18 4.44
C LYS A 86 -8.25 8.96 5.36
N ASN A 87 -9.46 8.93 4.83
CA ASN A 87 -10.68 8.73 5.63
C ASN A 87 -10.79 7.30 6.20
N ARG A 88 -9.96 6.37 5.69
CA ARG A 88 -9.91 4.98 6.18
C ARG A 88 -9.05 4.82 7.42
N TYR A 89 -8.20 5.81 7.74
CA TYR A 89 -7.19 5.72 8.78
C TYR A 89 -7.48 6.76 9.86
N SER A 90 -8.33 6.39 10.84
CA SER A 90 -8.68 7.26 11.96
C SER A 90 -7.58 7.23 13.02
N LYS A 91 -7.30 8.37 13.62
CA LYS A 91 -6.43 8.43 14.80
C LYS A 91 -7.07 7.67 15.95
N LEU A 92 -6.29 6.80 16.59
CA LEU A 92 -6.70 6.10 17.79
C LEU A 92 -6.74 7.04 18.99
N THR A 93 -7.59 6.73 19.95
CA THR A 93 -7.59 7.38 21.26
C THR A 93 -6.33 7.01 22.05
N GLU A 94 -5.98 7.80 23.05
CA GLU A 94 -4.82 7.51 23.90
C GLU A 94 -4.92 6.15 24.59
N GLN A 95 -6.12 5.75 25.01
CA GLN A 95 -6.35 4.46 25.63
C GLN A 95 -6.06 3.31 24.63
N GLU A 96 -6.61 3.38 23.41
CA GLU A 96 -6.38 2.37 22.36
C GLU A 96 -4.89 2.28 21.99
N LEU A 97 -4.18 3.41 21.94
CA LEU A 97 -2.75 3.44 21.69
C LEU A 97 -1.97 2.70 22.77
N ARG A 98 -2.31 2.92 24.05
CA ARG A 98 -1.66 2.25 25.19
C ARG A 98 -1.94 0.74 25.23
N GLU A 99 -3.11 0.31 24.77
CA GLU A 99 -3.47 -1.11 24.67
C GLU A 99 -2.79 -1.80 23.48
N LYS A 100 -2.58 -1.05 22.38
CA LYS A 100 -2.03 -1.59 21.12
C LYS A 100 -0.51 -1.62 21.07
N LEU A 101 0.13 -0.59 21.61
CA LEU A 101 1.57 -0.35 21.47
C LEU A 101 2.36 -0.85 22.69
N THR A 102 3.59 -1.29 22.47
CA THR A 102 4.55 -1.47 23.55
C THR A 102 4.92 -0.10 24.14
N THR A 103 5.49 -0.07 25.34
CA THR A 103 5.96 1.16 25.96
C THR A 103 6.97 1.92 25.09
N GLU A 104 7.87 1.20 24.42
CA GLU A 104 8.84 1.79 23.50
C GLU A 104 8.17 2.39 22.28
N GLN A 105 7.30 1.63 21.59
CA GLN A 105 6.52 2.12 20.44
C GLN A 105 5.68 3.34 20.79
N TYR A 106 5.02 3.34 21.96
CA TYR A 106 4.25 4.48 22.44
C TYR A 106 5.15 5.71 22.62
N ASN A 107 6.31 5.55 23.25
CA ASN A 107 7.23 6.66 23.47
C ASN A 107 7.80 7.23 22.16
N ILE A 108 8.10 6.38 21.20
CA ILE A 108 8.59 6.80 19.88
C ILE A 108 7.49 7.57 19.13
N THR A 109 6.28 7.03 19.06
CA THR A 109 5.19 7.58 18.24
C THR A 109 4.48 8.77 18.88
N GLN A 110 4.40 8.84 20.23
CA GLN A 110 3.63 9.87 20.94
C GLN A 110 4.52 10.89 21.68
N ASN A 111 5.72 10.51 22.12
CA ASN A 111 6.59 11.34 22.94
C ASN A 111 7.86 11.78 22.20
N ALA A 112 7.91 11.64 20.86
CA ALA A 112 9.04 12.04 20.03
C ALA A 112 10.40 11.41 20.47
N ASN A 113 10.36 10.22 21.03
CA ASN A 113 11.57 9.45 21.30
C ASN A 113 12.10 8.82 20.03
N THR A 114 13.36 8.41 20.05
CA THR A 114 14.03 7.72 18.94
C THR A 114 14.52 6.35 19.41
N GLU A 115 14.27 5.32 18.62
CA GLU A 115 14.83 3.98 18.84
C GLU A 115 16.36 3.96 18.62
N MET A 116 17.02 2.98 19.20
CA MET A 116 18.47 2.81 19.00
C MET A 116 18.76 2.43 17.54
N SER A 117 19.79 3.04 16.95
CA SER A 117 20.22 2.69 15.60
C SER A 117 20.62 1.20 15.51
N PHE A 118 20.31 0.56 14.40
CA PHE A 118 20.54 -0.87 14.12
C PHE A 118 19.76 -1.85 15.02
N SER A 119 18.80 -1.39 15.81
CA SER A 119 17.97 -2.24 16.67
C SER A 119 16.59 -2.57 16.06
N ASN A 120 16.10 -1.75 15.16
CA ASN A 120 14.81 -1.94 14.50
C ASN A 120 14.85 -3.12 13.52
N GLU A 121 13.78 -3.91 13.45
CA GLU A 121 13.69 -5.06 12.54
C GLU A 121 13.69 -4.67 11.05
N TYR A 122 13.34 -3.43 10.73
CA TYR A 122 13.19 -2.96 9.35
C TYR A 122 14.43 -2.20 8.82
N TRP A 123 15.46 -1.93 9.61
CA TRP A 123 16.62 -1.16 9.12
C TRP A 123 17.34 -1.84 7.95
N ASN A 124 17.43 -3.19 7.93
CA ASN A 124 18.04 -3.99 6.86
C ASN A 124 17.08 -4.98 6.19
N PHE A 125 15.78 -4.81 6.38
CA PHE A 125 14.75 -5.63 5.75
C PHE A 125 14.39 -5.06 4.37
N PHE A 126 14.60 -5.82 3.28
CA PHE A 126 14.43 -5.37 1.88
C PHE A 126 13.48 -6.26 1.08
N GLU A 127 12.59 -7.01 1.72
CA GLU A 127 11.56 -7.77 1.02
C GLU A 127 10.45 -6.85 0.48
N ASP A 128 9.78 -7.30 -0.57
CA ASP A 128 8.70 -6.53 -1.19
C ASP A 128 7.51 -6.33 -0.24
N GLY A 129 7.09 -5.08 -0.08
CA GLY A 129 5.97 -4.74 0.79
C GLY A 129 5.70 -3.24 0.91
N ILE A 130 4.72 -2.94 1.73
CA ILE A 130 4.31 -1.59 2.10
C ILE A 130 4.56 -1.39 3.59
N TYR A 131 5.28 -0.34 3.93
CA TYR A 131 5.50 0.10 5.31
C TYR A 131 4.32 0.96 5.73
N VAL A 132 3.71 0.61 6.85
CA VAL A 132 2.50 1.26 7.35
C VAL A 132 2.74 1.89 8.72
N ASP A 133 1.99 2.92 9.04
CA ASP A 133 1.95 3.50 10.39
C ASP A 133 1.49 2.43 11.39
N ILE A 134 2.24 2.24 12.45
CA ILE A 134 1.94 1.22 13.46
C ILE A 134 0.67 1.55 14.26
N THR A 135 0.29 2.81 14.34
CA THR A 135 -0.90 3.27 15.07
C THR A 135 -2.16 3.07 14.25
N THR A 136 -2.20 3.56 13.02
CA THR A 136 -3.40 3.60 12.18
C THR A 136 -3.44 2.50 11.10
N GLY A 137 -2.28 1.96 10.70
CA GLY A 137 -2.14 1.08 9.54
C GLY A 137 -2.11 1.83 8.21
N GLU A 138 -2.00 3.18 8.23
CA GLU A 138 -1.91 3.99 7.01
C GLU A 138 -0.64 3.64 6.22
N PRO A 139 -0.73 3.39 4.90
CA PRO A 139 0.44 3.18 4.05
C PRO A 139 1.32 4.43 3.98
N LEU A 140 2.59 4.30 4.35
CA LEU A 140 3.54 5.42 4.39
C LEU A 140 4.61 5.32 3.31
N PHE A 141 5.22 4.14 3.13
CA PHE A 141 6.34 3.95 2.21
C PHE A 141 6.25 2.61 1.47
N SER A 142 6.81 2.57 0.26
CA SER A 142 6.98 1.34 -0.52
C SER A 142 8.41 0.78 -0.37
N SER A 143 8.56 -0.53 -0.32
CA SER A 143 9.86 -1.19 -0.36
C SER A 143 10.67 -0.84 -1.62
N LYS A 144 10.00 -0.51 -2.72
CA LYS A 144 10.63 -0.07 -3.98
C LYS A 144 11.42 1.25 -3.83
N ASP A 145 11.02 2.08 -2.86
CA ASP A 145 11.66 3.37 -2.57
C ASP A 145 12.66 3.28 -1.42
N LYS A 146 12.83 2.09 -0.82
CA LYS A 146 13.77 1.87 0.28
C LYS A 146 15.20 1.73 -0.22
N TYR A 147 16.14 2.31 0.53
CA TYR A 147 17.56 2.17 0.27
C TYR A 147 18.35 2.00 1.56
N ASN A 148 19.58 1.47 1.44
CA ASN A 148 20.46 1.33 2.59
C ASN A 148 21.27 2.62 2.79
N SER A 149 20.89 3.42 3.77
CA SER A 149 21.59 4.66 4.15
C SER A 149 22.76 4.45 5.11
N MET A 150 22.95 3.22 5.63
CA MET A 150 23.94 2.88 6.66
C MET A 150 23.77 3.63 7.99
N CYS A 151 22.65 4.30 8.22
CA CYS A 151 22.39 5.05 9.46
C CYS A 151 21.77 4.21 10.59
N GLY A 152 21.34 2.98 10.28
CA GLY A 152 20.74 2.07 11.25
C GLY A 152 19.22 2.23 11.45
N TRP A 153 18.56 3.01 10.57
CA TRP A 153 17.11 3.14 10.50
C TRP A 153 16.61 2.90 9.07
N PRO A 154 15.35 2.49 8.90
CA PRO A 154 14.74 2.37 7.58
C PRO A 154 14.80 3.72 6.85
N SER A 155 15.25 3.72 5.60
CA SER A 155 15.42 4.94 4.81
C SER A 155 14.76 4.79 3.46
N PHE A 156 14.03 5.83 3.03
CA PHE A 156 13.25 5.85 1.81
C PHE A 156 13.52 7.12 1.01
N THR A 157 13.44 7.03 -0.30
CA THR A 157 13.67 8.18 -1.20
C THR A 157 12.46 9.12 -1.26
N LYS A 158 11.26 8.60 -1.00
CA LYS A 158 10.01 9.36 -0.98
C LYS A 158 8.92 8.60 -0.21
N PRO A 159 7.90 9.28 0.30
CA PRO A 159 6.68 8.62 0.80
C PRO A 159 5.87 8.04 -0.37
N ILE A 160 4.90 7.19 -0.04
CA ILE A 160 4.00 6.54 -1.00
C ILE A 160 3.14 7.58 -1.76
N THR A 161 2.65 8.59 -1.04
CA THR A 161 2.10 9.84 -1.56
C THR A 161 2.57 11.01 -0.69
N PRO A 162 2.71 12.24 -1.23
CA PRO A 162 3.18 13.39 -0.44
C PRO A 162 2.31 13.71 0.78
N GLU A 163 1.03 13.37 0.70
CA GLU A 163 0.02 13.74 1.70
C GLU A 163 0.08 12.91 2.98
N VAL A 164 0.73 11.73 2.97
CA VAL A 164 0.79 10.85 4.15
C VAL A 164 1.83 11.30 5.17
N VAL A 165 2.63 12.30 4.85
CA VAL A 165 3.64 12.87 5.74
C VAL A 165 3.51 14.39 5.80
N THR A 166 3.99 14.98 6.90
CA THR A 166 4.14 16.42 7.06
C THR A 166 5.58 16.78 7.34
N TYR A 167 6.00 17.99 6.95
CA TYR A 167 7.37 18.46 7.08
C TYR A 167 7.45 19.61 8.06
N HIS A 168 8.34 19.50 9.05
CA HIS A 168 8.54 20.51 10.10
C HIS A 168 10.02 20.86 10.20
N GLU A 169 10.33 22.14 10.41
CA GLU A 169 11.71 22.56 10.67
C GLU A 169 12.12 22.19 12.09
N ASP A 170 13.17 21.38 12.24
CA ASP A 170 13.77 21.04 13.54
C ASP A 170 15.10 21.78 13.71
N LYS A 171 15.18 22.62 14.74
CA LYS A 171 16.37 23.40 15.13
C LYS A 171 17.07 22.87 16.37
N SER A 172 16.74 21.68 16.83
CA SER A 172 17.36 21.09 17.99
C SER A 172 18.85 20.81 17.77
N PHE A 173 19.61 20.75 18.85
CA PHE A 173 21.05 20.43 18.86
C PHE A 173 21.94 21.34 17.96
N ASN A 174 21.55 22.62 17.78
CA ASN A 174 22.23 23.57 16.88
C ASN A 174 22.31 23.10 15.41
N MET A 175 21.43 22.24 14.98
CA MET A 175 21.30 21.78 13.58
C MET A 175 19.99 22.31 13.00
N ILE A 176 19.98 22.54 11.69
CA ILE A 176 18.74 22.79 10.94
C ILE A 176 18.44 21.55 10.14
N ARG A 177 17.32 20.89 10.46
CA ARG A 177 16.88 19.66 9.81
C ARG A 177 15.41 19.78 9.46
N THR A 178 14.94 18.95 8.55
CA THR A 178 13.50 18.76 8.29
C THR A 178 13.05 17.49 9.00
N GLU A 179 12.17 17.65 10.00
CA GLU A 179 11.49 16.54 10.65
C GLU A 179 10.32 16.11 9.77
N VAL A 180 10.16 14.81 9.54
CA VAL A 180 9.05 14.20 8.80
C VAL A 180 8.15 13.48 9.80
N LYS A 181 6.85 13.82 9.79
CA LYS A 181 5.81 13.23 10.65
C LYS A 181 4.67 12.67 9.82
#